data_2ff1182229cfbf1fb81d7042a3c7616c
#
_entry.id   2ff1182229cfbf1fb81d7042a3c7616c
#
_cell.length_a   1.000
_cell.length_b   1.000
_cell.length_c   1.000
_cell.angle_alpha   90.00
_cell.angle_beta   90.00
_cell.angle_gamma   90.00
#
_symmetry.space_group_name_H-M   'P 1'
#
loop_
_entity.id
_entity.type
_entity.pdbx_description
1 polymer ?
#
loop_
_entity_poly.entity_id
_entity_poly.type
_entity_poly.pdbx_seq_one_letter_code
_entity_poly.pdbx_strand_id
1 'polypeptide(L)'
;VKEVGSSVVNTAASVGSSIGNATREQTELANLRIQKTAIEKKLESRYAEIGKRYIAYISDSFQMEAFDVTDVLDEMQPDLDKVREIVEQIDLKEQQIRQNNLEKDRKRAQDQFESEKKKLDKARDLDVISEDEYDDKLAQARKKLENFETLKKIQMQYEMDIITKEEYEEKVKN
;
A
#
# COMPACT_ATOMS: atom_id res chain seq x y z
N VAL A 1 -20.26 37.38 -3.73
CA VAL A 1 -19.63 36.85 -4.98
C VAL A 1 -18.13 36.48 -4.78
N LYS A 2 -17.50 36.86 -3.64
CA LYS A 2 -16.04 36.58 -3.40
C LYS A 2 -15.74 35.27 -2.69
N GLU A 3 -16.67 34.59 -2.05
CA GLU A 3 -16.40 33.38 -1.24
C GLU A 3 -16.47 32.05 -2.05
N VAL A 4 -17.20 32.05 -3.17
CA VAL A 4 -17.36 30.83 -3.99
C VAL A 4 -16.08 30.48 -4.78
N GLY A 5 -15.28 31.49 -5.17
CA GLY A 5 -14.05 31.30 -5.93
C GLY A 5 -12.90 30.66 -5.12
N SER A 6 -12.80 30.97 -3.82
CA SER A 6 -11.72 30.46 -2.97
C SER A 6 -11.85 28.98 -2.63
N SER A 7 -13.07 28.48 -2.48
CA SER A 7 -13.33 27.06 -2.17
C SER A 7 -13.00 26.13 -3.35
N VAL A 8 -13.30 26.56 -4.58
CA VAL A 8 -13.03 25.76 -5.79
C VAL A 8 -11.54 25.68 -6.10
N VAL A 9 -10.81 26.79 -5.89
CA VAL A 9 -9.36 26.83 -6.14
C VAL A 9 -8.61 25.95 -5.12
N ASN A 10 -9.01 25.98 -3.84
CA ASN A 10 -8.40 25.13 -2.82
C ASN A 10 -8.66 23.64 -3.05
N THR A 11 -9.84 23.27 -3.57
CA THR A 11 -10.17 21.86 -3.87
C THR A 11 -9.34 21.35 -5.07
N ALA A 12 -9.18 22.16 -6.12
CA ALA A 12 -8.37 21.80 -7.28
C ALA A 12 -6.89 21.68 -6.94
N ALA A 13 -6.35 22.59 -6.11
CA ALA A 13 -4.96 22.53 -5.65
C ALA A 13 -4.70 21.31 -4.75
N SER A 14 -5.64 20.94 -3.87
CA SER A 14 -5.50 19.77 -3.01
C SER A 14 -5.57 18.44 -3.79
N VAL A 15 -6.42 18.36 -4.81
CA VAL A 15 -6.52 17.19 -5.70
C VAL A 15 -5.25 17.05 -6.55
N GLY A 16 -4.76 18.14 -7.12
CA GLY A 16 -3.53 18.14 -7.93
C GLY A 16 -2.29 17.72 -7.12
N SER A 17 -2.12 18.22 -5.90
CA SER A 17 -1.03 17.84 -5.01
C SER A 17 -1.13 16.39 -4.54
N SER A 18 -2.33 15.89 -4.28
CA SER A 18 -2.60 14.52 -3.86
C SER A 18 -2.27 13.50 -4.97
N ILE A 19 -2.59 13.81 -6.23
CA ILE A 19 -2.25 12.97 -7.39
C ILE A 19 -0.74 13.00 -7.62
N GLY A 20 -0.11 14.18 -7.55
CA GLY A 20 1.34 14.32 -7.73
C GLY A 20 2.15 13.53 -6.69
N ASN A 21 1.72 13.55 -5.43
CA ASN A 21 2.39 12.79 -4.37
C ASN A 21 2.22 11.29 -4.54
N ALA A 22 1.02 10.79 -4.89
CA ALA A 22 0.79 9.38 -5.14
C ALA A 22 1.65 8.85 -6.31
N THR A 23 1.80 9.64 -7.37
CA THR A 23 2.66 9.29 -8.52
C THR A 23 4.13 9.25 -8.10
N ARG A 24 4.57 10.20 -7.28
CA ARG A 24 5.94 10.25 -6.77
C ARG A 24 6.27 9.05 -5.89
N GLU A 25 5.40 8.72 -4.93
CA GLU A 25 5.56 7.56 -4.04
C GLU A 25 5.66 6.24 -4.83
N GLN A 26 4.83 6.07 -5.85
CA GLN A 26 4.87 4.91 -6.75
C GLN A 26 6.16 4.84 -7.55
N THR A 27 6.66 6.00 -8.02
CA THR A 27 7.92 6.07 -8.77
C THR A 27 9.11 5.72 -7.87
N GLU A 28 9.15 6.23 -6.63
CA GLU A 28 10.18 5.90 -5.65
C GLU A 28 10.21 4.40 -5.33
N LEU A 29 9.04 3.79 -5.12
CA LEU A 29 8.90 2.35 -4.91
C LEU A 29 9.39 1.54 -6.12
N ALA A 30 9.02 1.93 -7.33
CA ALA A 30 9.47 1.29 -8.56
C ALA A 30 11.00 1.36 -8.70
N ASN A 31 11.60 2.51 -8.39
CA ASN A 31 13.07 2.68 -8.43
C ASN A 31 13.79 1.77 -7.43
N LEU A 32 13.28 1.62 -6.20
CA LEU A 32 13.84 0.70 -5.21
C LEU A 32 13.78 -0.76 -5.71
N ARG A 33 12.68 -1.18 -6.31
CA ARG A 33 12.54 -2.53 -6.89
C ARG A 33 13.50 -2.77 -8.05
N ILE A 34 13.72 -1.77 -8.91
CA ILE A 34 14.71 -1.84 -10.00
C ILE A 34 16.13 -1.98 -9.44
N GLN A 35 16.49 -1.19 -8.42
CA GLN A 35 17.80 -1.29 -7.77
C GLN A 35 18.01 -2.67 -7.14
N LYS A 36 17.01 -3.19 -6.41
CA LYS A 36 17.03 -4.54 -5.85
C LYS A 36 17.33 -5.58 -6.92
N THR A 37 16.55 -5.59 -8.00
CA THR A 37 16.70 -6.55 -9.11
C THR A 37 18.08 -6.46 -9.77
N ALA A 38 18.64 -5.26 -9.90
CA ALA A 38 19.97 -5.09 -10.48
C ALA A 38 21.07 -5.74 -9.61
N ILE A 39 20.97 -5.58 -8.30
CA ILE A 39 21.93 -6.19 -7.34
C ILE A 39 21.72 -7.71 -7.29
N GLU A 40 20.48 -8.19 -7.25
CA GLU A 40 20.17 -9.63 -7.26
C GLU A 40 20.76 -10.34 -8.49
N LYS A 41 20.67 -9.74 -9.68
CA LYS A 41 21.33 -10.28 -10.89
C LYS A 41 22.84 -10.37 -10.76
N LYS A 42 23.46 -9.42 -10.09
CA LYS A 42 24.90 -9.46 -9.82
C LYS A 42 25.25 -10.60 -8.85
N LEU A 43 24.43 -10.78 -7.81
CA LEU A 43 24.58 -11.88 -6.87
C LEU A 43 24.38 -13.26 -7.55
N GLU A 44 23.42 -13.39 -8.47
CA GLU A 44 23.22 -14.63 -9.26
C GLU A 44 24.49 -15.07 -9.98
N SER A 45 25.24 -14.13 -10.56
CA SER A 45 26.50 -14.45 -11.22
C SER A 45 27.56 -14.97 -10.23
N ARG A 46 27.59 -14.45 -9.02
CA ARG A 46 28.49 -14.90 -7.94
C ARG A 46 28.09 -16.27 -7.40
N TYR A 47 26.80 -16.52 -7.22
CA TYR A 47 26.32 -17.86 -6.87
C TYR A 47 26.67 -18.90 -7.94
N ALA A 48 26.56 -18.53 -9.21
CA ALA A 48 26.98 -19.41 -10.32
C ALA A 48 28.50 -19.69 -10.30
N GLU A 49 29.31 -18.69 -9.89
CA GLU A 49 30.76 -18.87 -9.72
C GLU A 49 31.08 -19.85 -8.59
N ILE A 50 30.44 -19.68 -7.41
CA ILE A 50 30.58 -20.63 -6.30
C ILE A 50 30.19 -22.04 -6.74
N GLY A 51 29.07 -22.18 -7.45
CA GLY A 51 28.60 -23.46 -7.96
C GLY A 51 29.62 -24.12 -8.92
N LYS A 52 30.24 -23.36 -9.83
CA LYS A 52 31.29 -23.87 -10.72
C LYS A 52 32.54 -24.32 -9.95
N ARG A 53 33.00 -23.52 -8.97
CA ARG A 53 34.16 -23.88 -8.12
C ARG A 53 33.85 -25.14 -7.31
N TYR A 54 32.61 -25.27 -6.78
CA TYR A 54 32.21 -26.49 -6.06
C TYR A 54 32.19 -27.72 -6.93
N ILE A 55 31.64 -27.65 -8.15
CA ILE A 55 31.64 -28.76 -9.10
C ILE A 55 33.06 -29.16 -9.47
N ALA A 56 33.94 -28.18 -9.73
CA ALA A 56 35.35 -28.47 -10.02
C ALA A 56 36.03 -29.18 -8.83
N TYR A 57 35.81 -28.69 -7.63
CA TYR A 57 36.33 -29.27 -6.40
C TYR A 57 35.92 -30.73 -6.20
N ILE A 58 34.62 -31.08 -6.32
CA ILE A 58 34.14 -32.45 -6.14
C ILE A 58 34.52 -33.38 -7.29
N SER A 59 34.87 -32.84 -8.46
CA SER A 59 35.31 -33.61 -9.64
C SER A 59 36.78 -33.94 -9.60
N ASP A 60 37.56 -33.28 -8.75
CA ASP A 60 38.99 -33.59 -8.58
C ASP A 60 39.16 -34.80 -7.63
N SER A 61 39.72 -35.90 -8.16
CA SER A 61 39.97 -37.13 -7.42
C SER A 61 41.16 -37.02 -6.43
N PHE A 62 41.94 -35.96 -6.49
CA PHE A 62 43.14 -35.75 -5.68
C PHE A 62 43.02 -34.50 -4.77
N GLN A 63 41.88 -34.32 -4.16
CA GLN A 63 41.60 -33.17 -3.26
C GLN A 63 42.58 -33.19 -2.07
N MET A 64 43.56 -32.29 -2.07
CA MET A 64 44.48 -32.07 -0.96
C MET A 64 44.13 -30.81 -0.17
N GLU A 65 43.31 -29.90 -0.70
CA GLU A 65 42.94 -28.65 -0.13
C GLU A 65 41.44 -28.63 0.24
N ALA A 66 41.07 -27.85 1.24
CA ALA A 66 39.66 -27.61 1.60
C ALA A 66 39.01 -26.75 0.52
N PHE A 67 37.69 -26.96 0.31
CA PHE A 67 36.91 -26.07 -0.53
C PHE A 67 36.85 -24.66 0.10
N ASP A 68 37.34 -23.67 -0.63
CA ASP A 68 37.38 -22.26 -0.20
C ASP A 68 36.71 -21.37 -1.25
N VAL A 69 35.83 -20.52 -0.80
CA VAL A 69 35.10 -19.48 -1.55
C VAL A 69 35.01 -18.17 -0.77
N THR A 70 35.85 -18.04 0.24
CA THR A 70 35.84 -16.86 1.15
C THR A 70 35.99 -15.56 0.36
N ASP A 71 36.84 -15.55 -0.65
CA ASP A 71 37.03 -14.42 -1.57
C ASP A 71 35.72 -13.98 -2.25
N VAL A 72 34.95 -14.93 -2.74
CA VAL A 72 33.67 -14.66 -3.42
C VAL A 72 32.62 -14.21 -2.41
N LEU A 73 32.57 -14.81 -1.22
CA LEU A 73 31.62 -14.43 -0.17
C LEU A 73 31.90 -13.01 0.36
N ASP A 74 33.18 -12.66 0.55
CA ASP A 74 33.58 -11.32 0.98
C ASP A 74 33.17 -10.26 -0.05
N GLU A 75 33.32 -10.57 -1.35
CA GLU A 75 32.86 -9.67 -2.42
C GLU A 75 31.34 -9.57 -2.51
N MET A 76 30.58 -10.60 -2.09
CA MET A 76 29.12 -10.60 -2.11
C MET A 76 28.51 -9.86 -0.91
N GLN A 77 29.20 -9.81 0.23
CA GLN A 77 28.63 -9.27 1.48
C GLN A 77 28.06 -7.86 1.35
N PRO A 78 28.74 -6.88 0.72
CA PRO A 78 28.21 -5.54 0.53
C PRO A 78 26.91 -5.51 -0.30
N ASP A 79 26.83 -6.37 -1.33
CA ASP A 79 25.65 -6.49 -2.20
C ASP A 79 24.47 -7.13 -1.43
N LEU A 80 24.73 -8.14 -0.59
CA LEU A 80 23.73 -8.77 0.29
C LEU A 80 23.18 -7.79 1.31
N ASP A 81 24.06 -7.01 1.95
CA ASP A 81 23.62 -5.99 2.91
C ASP A 81 22.81 -4.89 2.24
N LYS A 82 23.20 -4.50 1.02
CA LYS A 82 22.46 -3.52 0.22
C LYS A 82 21.07 -4.02 -0.19
N VAL A 83 20.94 -5.28 -0.57
CA VAL A 83 19.62 -5.88 -0.86
C VAL A 83 18.73 -5.86 0.38
N ARG A 84 19.28 -6.21 1.56
CA ARG A 84 18.54 -6.18 2.83
C ARG A 84 18.02 -4.77 3.16
N GLU A 85 18.90 -3.78 3.05
CA GLU A 85 18.54 -2.37 3.25
C GLU A 85 17.42 -1.91 2.31
N ILE A 86 17.51 -2.27 1.02
CA ILE A 86 16.50 -1.91 0.02
C ILE A 86 15.17 -2.61 0.30
N VAL A 87 15.16 -3.87 0.75
CA VAL A 87 13.94 -4.59 1.14
C VAL A 87 13.23 -3.88 2.28
N GLU A 88 13.97 -3.48 3.33
CA GLU A 88 13.41 -2.70 4.44
C GLU A 88 12.81 -1.37 3.97
N GLN A 89 13.49 -0.66 3.06
CA GLN A 89 12.97 0.59 2.48
C GLN A 89 11.70 0.36 1.66
N ILE A 90 11.61 -0.74 0.90
CA ILE A 90 10.41 -1.12 0.16
C ILE A 90 9.24 -1.35 1.11
N ASP A 91 9.43 -2.14 2.17
CA ASP A 91 8.39 -2.46 3.15
C ASP A 91 7.87 -1.21 3.86
N LEU A 92 8.77 -0.32 4.29
CA LEU A 92 8.41 0.96 4.90
C LEU A 92 7.62 1.84 3.93
N LYS A 93 8.05 1.91 2.67
CA LYS A 93 7.37 2.72 1.65
C LYS A 93 5.99 2.18 1.32
N GLU A 94 5.84 0.87 1.21
CA GLU A 94 4.54 0.22 1.00
C GLU A 94 3.58 0.45 2.17
N GLN A 95 4.07 0.37 3.40
CA GLN A 95 3.27 0.69 4.59
C GLN A 95 2.81 2.16 4.57
N GLN A 96 3.69 3.08 4.23
CA GLN A 96 3.36 4.51 4.12
C GLN A 96 2.29 4.77 3.06
N ILE A 97 2.43 4.15 1.87
CA ILE A 97 1.44 4.26 0.79
C ILE A 97 0.07 3.71 1.24
N ARG A 98 0.05 2.56 1.93
CA ARG A 98 -1.20 1.98 2.48
C ARG A 98 -1.86 2.91 3.48
N GLN A 99 -1.10 3.49 4.41
CA GLN A 99 -1.63 4.45 5.39
C GLN A 99 -2.20 5.71 4.72
N ASN A 100 -1.45 6.30 3.80
CA ASN A 100 -1.89 7.48 3.06
C ASN A 100 -3.19 7.22 2.26
N ASN A 101 -3.31 6.04 1.67
CA ASN A 101 -4.53 5.66 0.96
C ASN A 101 -5.72 5.47 1.91
N LEU A 102 -5.51 4.84 3.07
CA LEU A 102 -6.54 4.67 4.08
C LEU A 102 -7.04 6.03 4.61
N GLU A 103 -6.15 6.97 4.88
CA GLU A 103 -6.52 8.33 5.31
C GLU A 103 -7.32 9.07 4.24
N LYS A 104 -6.91 8.97 2.97
CA LYS A 104 -7.66 9.55 1.83
C LYS A 104 -9.06 8.96 1.71
N ASP A 105 -9.18 7.66 1.82
CA ASP A 105 -10.46 6.98 1.75
C ASP A 105 -11.37 7.34 2.93
N ARG A 106 -10.80 7.42 4.15
CA ARG A 106 -11.51 7.87 5.35
C ARG A 106 -12.06 9.29 5.19
N LYS A 107 -11.22 10.20 4.68
CA LYS A 107 -11.64 11.56 4.39
C LYS A 107 -12.77 11.61 3.38
N ARG A 108 -12.69 10.84 2.30
CA ARG A 108 -13.75 10.74 1.29
C ARG A 108 -15.06 10.24 1.90
N ALA A 109 -15.02 9.20 2.75
CA ALA A 109 -16.20 8.68 3.43
C ALA A 109 -16.83 9.75 4.33
N GLN A 110 -16.02 10.52 5.05
CA GLN A 110 -16.47 11.62 5.89
C GLN A 110 -17.09 12.76 5.06
N ASP A 111 -16.43 13.17 3.97
CA ASP A 111 -16.95 14.20 3.05
C ASP A 111 -18.28 13.78 2.41
N GLN A 112 -18.44 12.49 2.10
CA GLN A 112 -19.70 11.93 1.60
C GLN A 112 -20.80 12.00 2.65
N PHE A 113 -20.51 11.59 3.89
CA PHE A 113 -21.47 11.69 5.00
C PHE A 113 -21.90 13.14 5.24
N GLU A 114 -20.97 14.10 5.30
CA GLU A 114 -21.27 15.51 5.46
C GLU A 114 -22.12 16.07 4.30
N SER A 115 -21.83 15.63 3.08
CA SER A 115 -22.62 16.01 1.90
C SER A 115 -24.05 15.44 1.96
N GLU A 116 -24.20 14.18 2.37
CA GLU A 116 -25.50 13.51 2.51
C GLU A 116 -26.32 14.17 3.63
N LYS A 117 -25.70 14.42 4.79
CA LYS A 117 -26.31 15.15 5.90
C LYS A 117 -26.84 16.51 5.48
N LYS A 118 -26.03 17.32 4.77
CA LYS A 118 -26.46 18.63 4.27
C LYS A 118 -27.68 18.55 3.33
N LYS A 119 -27.78 17.47 2.55
CA LYS A 119 -28.96 17.25 1.68
C LYS A 119 -30.17 16.90 2.50
N LEU A 120 -30.02 16.05 3.53
CA LEU A 120 -31.11 15.69 4.44
C LEU A 120 -31.59 16.92 5.27
N ASP A 121 -30.67 17.71 5.80
CA ASP A 121 -30.99 18.96 6.52
C ASP A 121 -31.85 19.85 5.63
N LYS A 122 -31.47 20.09 4.36
CA LYS A 122 -32.24 20.91 3.42
C LYS A 122 -33.60 20.29 3.08
N ALA A 123 -33.68 18.98 2.93
CA ALA A 123 -34.94 18.31 2.62
C ALA A 123 -35.93 18.38 3.78
N ARG A 124 -35.46 18.29 5.03
CA ARG A 124 -36.24 18.51 6.23
C ARG A 124 -36.68 19.99 6.35
N ASP A 125 -35.77 20.95 6.21
CA ASP A 125 -36.05 22.38 6.31
C ASP A 125 -37.06 22.87 5.25
N LEU A 126 -37.21 22.12 4.14
CA LEU A 126 -38.20 22.36 3.08
C LEU A 126 -39.45 21.50 3.21
N ASP A 127 -39.64 20.81 4.33
CA ASP A 127 -40.77 19.89 4.58
C ASP A 127 -40.93 18.81 3.48
N VAL A 128 -39.85 18.43 2.76
CA VAL A 128 -39.85 17.38 1.73
C VAL A 128 -39.82 15.97 2.34
N ILE A 129 -39.19 15.86 3.54
CA ILE A 129 -39.15 14.61 4.33
C ILE A 129 -39.64 14.92 5.76
N SER A 130 -40.26 13.94 6.40
CA SER A 130 -40.64 14.01 7.81
C SER A 130 -39.41 13.92 8.74
N GLU A 131 -39.58 14.30 10.02
CA GLU A 131 -38.51 14.16 11.02
C GLU A 131 -38.10 12.69 11.20
N ASP A 132 -39.05 11.76 11.25
CA ASP A 132 -38.78 10.33 11.35
C ASP A 132 -37.98 9.82 10.17
N GLU A 133 -38.33 10.23 8.94
CA GLU A 133 -37.57 9.88 7.73
C GLU A 133 -36.17 10.49 7.72
N TYR A 134 -36.01 11.69 8.23
CA TYR A 134 -34.71 12.36 8.40
C TYR A 134 -33.81 11.55 9.35
N ASP A 135 -34.34 11.21 10.53
CA ASP A 135 -33.59 10.45 11.54
C ASP A 135 -33.17 9.07 11.04
N ASP A 136 -34.07 8.34 10.37
CA ASP A 136 -33.77 7.03 9.78
C ASP A 136 -32.64 7.12 8.72
N LYS A 137 -32.75 8.08 7.81
CA LYS A 137 -31.74 8.27 6.74
C LYS A 137 -30.40 8.73 7.31
N LEU A 138 -30.41 9.61 8.30
CA LEU A 138 -29.19 10.08 8.98
C LEU A 138 -28.52 8.94 9.76
N ALA A 139 -29.28 8.10 10.45
CA ALA A 139 -28.77 6.91 11.13
C ALA A 139 -28.12 5.92 10.16
N GLN A 140 -28.74 5.68 9.00
CA GLN A 140 -28.16 4.84 7.95
C GLN A 140 -26.84 5.41 7.40
N ALA A 141 -26.80 6.73 7.13
CA ALA A 141 -25.59 7.39 6.66
C ALA A 141 -24.46 7.33 7.69
N ARG A 142 -24.78 7.50 8.99
CA ARG A 142 -23.84 7.37 10.11
C ARG A 142 -23.31 5.94 10.22
N LYS A 143 -24.18 4.94 10.14
CA LYS A 143 -23.77 3.52 10.17
C LYS A 143 -22.80 3.17 9.06
N LYS A 144 -22.98 3.70 7.84
CA LYS A 144 -22.02 3.52 6.73
C LYS A 144 -20.65 4.07 7.07
N LEU A 145 -20.57 5.26 7.69
CA LEU A 145 -19.31 5.87 8.11
C LEU A 145 -18.64 5.10 9.25
N GLU A 146 -19.41 4.66 10.25
CA GLU A 146 -18.90 3.87 11.39
C GLU A 146 -18.36 2.51 10.94
N ASN A 147 -19.03 1.85 9.99
CA ASN A 147 -18.59 0.59 9.45
C ASN A 147 -17.41 0.71 8.46
N PHE A 148 -17.09 1.92 8.00
CA PHE A 148 -16.04 2.13 6.99
C PHE A 148 -14.70 1.50 7.40
N GLU A 149 -14.24 1.73 8.63
CA GLU A 149 -12.96 1.19 9.10
C GLU A 149 -12.96 -0.35 9.20
N THR A 150 -14.08 -0.91 9.62
CA THR A 150 -14.26 -2.37 9.70
C THR A 150 -14.25 -2.99 8.31
N LEU A 151 -15.00 -2.43 7.37
CA LEU A 151 -15.05 -2.89 5.98
C LEU A 151 -13.69 -2.76 5.29
N LYS A 152 -12.95 -1.68 5.55
CA LYS A 152 -11.60 -1.51 5.01
C LYS A 152 -10.61 -2.52 5.59
N LYS A 153 -10.69 -2.85 6.88
CA LYS A 153 -9.87 -3.91 7.48
C LYS A 153 -10.16 -5.28 6.86
N ILE A 154 -11.43 -5.60 6.68
CA ILE A 154 -11.86 -6.84 6.03
C ILE A 154 -11.36 -6.90 4.58
N GLN A 155 -11.49 -5.80 3.82
CA GLN A 155 -10.98 -5.68 2.47
C GLN A 155 -9.46 -5.90 2.41
N MET A 156 -8.69 -5.26 3.33
CA MET A 156 -7.24 -5.45 3.40
C MET A 156 -6.86 -6.90 3.73
N GLN A 157 -7.60 -7.57 4.63
CA GLN A 157 -7.35 -8.97 4.93
C GLN A 157 -7.55 -9.86 3.69
N TYR A 158 -8.55 -9.57 2.89
CA TYR A 158 -8.79 -10.27 1.63
C TYR A 158 -7.70 -9.98 0.59
N GLU A 159 -7.30 -8.72 0.41
CA GLU A 159 -6.23 -8.31 -0.52
C GLU A 159 -4.85 -8.88 -0.14
N MET A 160 -4.65 -9.23 1.14
CA MET A 160 -3.42 -9.85 1.65
C MET A 160 -3.51 -11.39 1.72
N ASP A 161 -4.55 -12.00 1.11
CA ASP A 161 -4.81 -13.45 1.15
C ASP A 161 -4.89 -14.05 2.56
N ILE A 162 -5.25 -13.22 3.57
CA ILE A 162 -5.42 -13.67 4.98
C ILE A 162 -6.78 -14.35 5.15
N ILE A 163 -7.79 -13.92 4.39
CA ILE A 163 -9.14 -14.51 4.38
C ILE A 163 -9.54 -14.89 2.96
N THR A 164 -10.36 -15.94 2.85
CA THR A 164 -10.90 -16.40 1.57
C THR A 164 -11.98 -15.44 1.03
N LYS A 165 -12.36 -15.62 -0.23
CA LYS A 165 -13.45 -14.85 -0.85
C LYS A 165 -14.78 -15.08 -0.13
N GLU A 166 -15.05 -16.31 0.27
CA GLU A 166 -16.28 -16.70 0.99
C GLU A 166 -16.34 -16.01 2.36
N GLU A 167 -15.23 -16.00 3.10
CA GLU A 167 -15.13 -15.31 4.39
C GLU A 167 -15.26 -13.79 4.26
N TYR A 168 -14.71 -13.21 3.18
CA TYR A 168 -14.87 -11.80 2.87
C TYR A 168 -16.35 -11.44 2.63
N GLU A 169 -17.04 -12.21 1.76
CA GLU A 169 -18.46 -11.97 1.44
C GLU A 169 -19.35 -12.11 2.67
N GLU A 170 -19.06 -13.05 3.56
CA GLU A 170 -19.79 -13.25 4.83
C GLU A 170 -19.59 -12.06 5.78
N LYS A 171 -18.33 -11.61 5.97
CA LYS A 171 -17.99 -10.50 6.87
C LYS A 171 -18.52 -9.14 6.40
N VAL A 172 -18.68 -8.94 5.10
CA VAL A 172 -19.22 -7.68 4.54
C VAL A 172 -20.74 -7.61 4.64
N LYS A 173 -21.44 -8.76 4.71
CA LYS A 173 -22.92 -8.82 4.84
C LYS A 173 -23.42 -8.58 6.25
N ASN A 174 -22.58 -8.84 7.26
CA ASN A 174 -22.89 -8.67 8.70
C ASN A 174 -22.47 -7.27 9.19
#